data_5dd059ec11a31cce5ecd2e15443d8d41
#
_entry.id   5dd059ec11a31cce5ecd2e15443d8d41
#
_cell.length_a   1.000
_cell.length_b   1.000
_cell.length_c   1.000
_cell.angle_alpha   90.00
_cell.angle_beta   90.00
_cell.angle_gamma   90.00
#
_symmetry.space_group_name_H-M   'P 1'
#
loop_
_entity.id
_entity.type
_entity.pdbx_description
1 polymer ?
#
loop_
_entity_poly.entity_id
_entity_poly.type
_entity_poly.pdbx_seq_one_letter_code
_entity_poly.pdbx_strand_id
1 'polypeptide(L)'
;MKALKKLSSTLIFLIFFWIAYCVITLPELDGLGNKTRKPSISVMDSENILVGSLGDVYGGLIQSENIPQNLINAVVVLEDKRFFQHFGVDIKGLSRAIFENIKEMRYSQGASTITQQLSKLIFLNADKTLSRKLRELIISFYLEYRFT
;
A
#
# COMPACT_ATOMS: atom_id res chain seq x y z
N MET A 1 36.58 15.93 -13.88
CA MET A 1 36.14 15.84 -12.46
C MET A 1 35.13 16.92 -12.07
N LYS A 2 35.36 18.24 -12.36
CA LYS A 2 34.44 19.33 -11.96
C LYS A 2 33.04 19.20 -12.62
N ALA A 3 32.94 18.81 -13.89
CA ALA A 3 31.66 18.62 -14.57
C ALA A 3 30.86 17.46 -14.00
N LEU A 4 31.50 16.34 -13.65
CA LEU A 4 30.84 15.18 -13.05
C LEU A 4 30.30 15.50 -11.64
N LYS A 5 31.03 16.29 -10.84
CA LYS A 5 30.56 16.77 -9.54
C LYS A 5 29.37 17.72 -9.67
N LYS A 6 29.37 18.63 -10.66
CA LYS A 6 28.22 19.48 -10.95
C LYS A 6 26.98 18.67 -11.36
N LEU A 7 27.15 17.69 -12.23
CA LEU A 7 26.05 16.83 -12.69
C LEU A 7 25.44 16.03 -11.53
N SER A 8 26.30 15.44 -10.68
CA SER A 8 25.80 14.70 -9.48
C SER A 8 25.09 15.63 -8.48
N SER A 9 25.59 16.85 -8.25
CA SER A 9 24.93 17.82 -7.37
C SER A 9 23.57 18.25 -7.91
N THR A 10 23.45 18.51 -9.21
CA THR A 10 22.17 18.85 -9.85
C THR A 10 21.16 17.70 -9.75
N LEU A 11 21.62 16.47 -9.96
CA LEU A 11 20.75 15.30 -9.85
C LEU A 11 20.22 15.12 -8.41
N ILE A 12 21.09 15.25 -7.40
CA ILE A 12 20.70 15.19 -5.98
C ILE A 12 19.65 16.26 -5.66
N PHE A 13 19.85 17.48 -6.17
CA PHE A 13 18.92 18.59 -5.97
C PHE A 13 17.55 18.30 -6.60
N LEU A 14 17.52 17.78 -7.82
CA LEU A 14 16.28 17.39 -8.49
C LEU A 14 15.54 16.27 -7.74
N ILE A 15 16.25 15.26 -7.24
CA ILE A 15 15.67 14.18 -6.42
C ILE A 15 15.10 14.76 -5.12
N PHE A 16 15.82 15.66 -4.46
CA PHE A 16 15.32 16.30 -3.24
C PHE A 16 14.02 17.09 -3.49
N PHE A 17 13.96 17.89 -4.54
CA PHE A 17 12.73 18.60 -4.91
C PHE A 17 11.58 17.68 -5.27
N TRP A 18 11.88 16.59 -5.95
CA TRP A 18 10.85 15.59 -6.26
C TRP A 18 10.31 14.89 -5.00
N ILE A 19 11.18 14.56 -4.05
CA ILE A 19 10.75 14.00 -2.75
C ILE A 19 9.93 15.04 -1.98
N ALA A 20 10.40 16.28 -1.88
CA ALA A 20 9.69 17.37 -1.23
C ALA A 20 8.30 17.59 -1.85
N TYR A 21 8.20 17.60 -3.17
CA TYR A 21 6.92 17.64 -3.88
C TYR A 21 6.00 16.48 -3.49
N CYS A 22 6.51 15.26 -3.43
CA CYS A 22 5.72 14.10 -3.03
C CYS A 22 5.21 14.22 -1.58
N VAL A 23 6.01 14.77 -0.66
CA VAL A 23 5.62 15.01 0.74
C VAL A 23 4.53 16.09 0.84
N ILE A 24 4.74 17.25 0.17
CA ILE A 24 3.78 18.37 0.22
C ILE A 24 2.43 17.99 -0.40
N THR A 25 2.44 17.10 -1.38
CA THR A 25 1.22 16.65 -2.08
C THR A 25 0.65 15.35 -1.51
N LEU A 26 1.00 14.97 -0.27
CA LEU A 26 0.36 13.86 0.41
C LEU A 26 -1.14 14.18 0.65
N PRO A 27 -2.02 13.18 0.55
CA PRO A 27 -3.42 13.34 0.93
C PRO A 27 -3.54 13.52 2.44
N GLU A 28 -4.67 14.05 2.91
CA GLU A 28 -4.99 14.11 4.34
C GLU A 28 -4.99 12.69 4.92
N LEU A 29 -4.19 12.49 5.98
CA LEU A 29 -3.97 11.18 6.60
C LEU A 29 -4.90 10.95 7.81
N ASP A 30 -5.60 11.97 8.26
CA ASP A 30 -6.46 11.90 9.46
C ASP A 30 -7.81 11.20 9.21
N GLY A 31 -8.12 10.84 7.97
CA GLY A 31 -9.40 10.28 7.55
C GLY A 31 -9.48 8.75 7.49
N LEU A 32 -8.74 7.99 8.30
CA LEU A 32 -8.76 6.51 8.27
C LEU A 32 -10.16 5.89 8.45
N GLY A 33 -11.08 6.58 9.13
CA GLY A 33 -12.45 6.10 9.35
C GLY A 33 -13.49 6.53 8.30
N ASN A 34 -13.20 7.52 7.46
CA ASN A 34 -14.21 8.20 6.65
C ASN A 34 -14.14 7.94 5.13
N LYS A 35 -13.21 7.13 4.63
CA LYS A 35 -13.27 6.73 3.23
C LYS A 35 -14.37 5.69 3.06
N THR A 36 -15.56 6.18 2.80
CA THR A 36 -16.70 5.38 2.38
C THR A 36 -16.31 4.54 1.16
N ARG A 37 -16.43 3.23 1.31
CA ARG A 37 -16.40 2.29 0.19
C ARG A 37 -17.41 2.78 -0.85
N LYS A 38 -17.14 2.57 -2.14
CA LYS A 38 -18.11 2.88 -3.17
C LYS A 38 -19.42 2.17 -2.82
N PRO A 39 -20.55 2.89 -2.74
CA PRO A 39 -21.80 2.28 -2.36
C PRO A 39 -22.15 1.18 -3.36
N SER A 40 -22.51 0.01 -2.88
CA SER A 40 -23.15 -1.03 -3.68
C SER A 40 -24.65 -0.90 -3.52
N ILE A 41 -25.40 -1.07 -4.61
CA ILE A 41 -26.86 -1.10 -4.61
C ILE A 41 -27.26 -2.57 -4.67
N SER A 42 -27.93 -3.05 -3.63
CA SER A 42 -28.52 -4.37 -3.62
C SER A 42 -30.02 -4.24 -3.92
N VAL A 43 -30.48 -4.95 -4.94
CA VAL A 43 -31.90 -5.04 -5.30
C VAL A 43 -32.46 -6.30 -4.68
N MET A 44 -33.42 -6.14 -3.79
CA MET A 44 -34.10 -7.25 -3.10
C MET A 44 -35.57 -7.31 -3.55
N ASP A 45 -36.14 -8.50 -3.57
CA ASP A 45 -37.58 -8.67 -3.78
C ASP A 45 -38.39 -8.39 -2.50
N SER A 46 -39.72 -8.55 -2.59
CA SER A 46 -40.62 -8.34 -1.45
C SER A 46 -40.41 -9.31 -0.29
N GLU A 47 -39.67 -10.41 -0.50
CA GLU A 47 -39.35 -11.45 0.48
C GLU A 47 -37.92 -11.31 1.01
N ASN A 48 -37.22 -10.17 0.73
CA ASN A 48 -35.83 -9.90 1.07
C ASN A 48 -34.81 -10.87 0.42
N ILE A 49 -35.17 -11.48 -0.70
CA ILE A 49 -34.24 -12.32 -1.48
C ILE A 49 -33.44 -11.39 -2.42
N LEU A 50 -32.13 -11.54 -2.44
CA LEU A 50 -31.25 -10.78 -3.32
C LEU A 50 -31.50 -11.13 -4.79
N VAL A 51 -32.07 -10.20 -5.55
CA VAL A 51 -32.34 -10.34 -6.99
C VAL A 51 -31.11 -9.95 -7.81
N GLY A 52 -30.33 -8.98 -7.33
CA GLY A 52 -29.12 -8.54 -8.01
C GLY A 52 -28.35 -7.50 -7.21
N SER A 53 -27.10 -7.26 -7.58
CA SER A 53 -26.28 -6.21 -7.00
C SER A 53 -25.55 -5.43 -8.10
N LEU A 54 -25.52 -4.10 -7.96
CA LEU A 54 -24.72 -3.20 -8.77
C LEU A 54 -23.58 -2.63 -7.93
N GLY A 55 -22.36 -2.74 -8.44
CA GLY A 55 -21.13 -2.36 -7.72
C GLY A 55 -20.47 -3.58 -7.07
N ASP A 56 -19.42 -3.31 -6.28
CA ASP A 56 -18.70 -4.38 -5.57
C ASP A 56 -19.57 -4.94 -4.45
N VAL A 57 -19.76 -6.25 -4.44
CA VAL A 57 -20.47 -6.94 -3.35
C VAL A 57 -19.58 -6.99 -2.13
N TYR A 58 -19.83 -6.08 -1.19
CA TYR A 58 -19.17 -6.13 0.11
C TYR A 58 -20.11 -6.78 1.11
N GLY A 59 -19.67 -7.88 1.71
CA GLY A 59 -20.24 -8.35 2.95
C GLY A 59 -20.18 -7.28 4.04
N GLY A 60 -20.91 -7.44 5.15
CA GLY A 60 -20.80 -6.54 6.30
C GLY A 60 -19.37 -6.43 6.80
N LEU A 61 -19.03 -5.31 7.44
CA LEU A 61 -17.73 -5.16 8.11
C LEU A 61 -17.65 -6.18 9.25
N ILE A 62 -16.64 -7.01 9.20
CA ILE A 62 -16.30 -7.90 10.33
C ILE A 62 -15.43 -7.09 11.28
N GLN A 63 -15.81 -7.02 12.55
CA GLN A 63 -14.99 -6.43 13.59
C GLN A 63 -13.71 -7.25 13.77
N SER A 64 -12.60 -6.61 14.07
CA SER A 64 -11.29 -7.26 14.20
C SER A 64 -11.28 -8.40 15.21
N GLU A 65 -12.08 -8.26 16.28
CA GLU A 65 -12.25 -9.25 17.36
C GLU A 65 -12.88 -10.55 16.88
N ASN A 66 -13.68 -10.48 15.80
CA ASN A 66 -14.40 -11.62 15.22
C ASN A 66 -13.58 -12.33 14.12
N ILE A 67 -12.38 -11.86 13.81
CA ILE A 67 -11.51 -12.49 12.81
C ILE A 67 -10.71 -13.61 13.47
N PRO A 68 -10.85 -14.87 13.00
CA PRO A 68 -10.08 -15.97 13.55
C PRO A 68 -8.56 -15.73 13.42
N GLN A 69 -7.80 -15.98 14.49
CA GLN A 69 -6.36 -15.76 14.52
C GLN A 69 -5.61 -16.52 13.39
N ASN A 70 -6.09 -17.71 13.04
CA ASN A 70 -5.52 -18.49 11.94
C ASN A 70 -5.65 -17.78 10.59
N LEU A 71 -6.73 -17.02 10.36
CA LEU A 71 -6.91 -16.24 9.15
C LEU A 71 -5.93 -15.06 9.11
N ILE A 72 -5.78 -14.36 10.24
CA ILE A 72 -4.79 -13.26 10.36
C ILE A 72 -3.39 -13.79 10.07
N ASN A 73 -3.01 -14.90 10.71
CA ASN A 73 -1.71 -15.52 10.52
C ASN A 73 -1.49 -15.96 9.06
N ALA A 74 -2.50 -16.53 8.42
CA ALA A 74 -2.43 -16.93 7.02
C ALA A 74 -2.19 -15.74 6.09
N VAL A 75 -2.92 -14.64 6.27
CA VAL A 75 -2.74 -13.41 5.49
C VAL A 75 -1.34 -12.83 5.70
N VAL A 76 -0.88 -12.72 6.94
CA VAL A 76 0.46 -12.21 7.26
C VAL A 76 1.54 -13.07 6.61
N VAL A 77 1.45 -14.40 6.70
CA VAL A 77 2.45 -15.30 6.12
C VAL A 77 2.49 -15.22 4.59
N LEU A 78 1.33 -15.05 3.95
CA LEU A 78 1.23 -14.99 2.49
C LEU A 78 1.66 -13.65 1.93
N GLU A 79 1.21 -12.55 2.53
CA GLU A 79 1.40 -11.21 2.00
C GLU A 79 2.70 -10.55 2.50
N ASP A 80 3.06 -10.80 3.77
CA ASP A 80 4.18 -10.13 4.41
C ASP A 80 4.75 -10.95 5.57
N LYS A 81 5.46 -12.02 5.24
CA LYS A 81 5.98 -13.00 6.20
C LYS A 81 6.76 -12.38 7.38
N ARG A 82 7.30 -11.17 7.22
CA ARG A 82 8.08 -10.47 8.24
C ARG A 82 7.39 -9.21 8.75
N PHE A 83 6.07 -9.13 8.66
CA PHE A 83 5.26 -7.97 9.05
C PHE A 83 5.67 -7.40 10.40
N PHE A 84 5.85 -8.24 11.42
CA PHE A 84 6.24 -7.83 12.76
C PHE A 84 7.75 -7.57 12.96
N GLN A 85 8.56 -7.63 11.90
CA GLN A 85 10.03 -7.50 11.96
C GLN A 85 10.58 -6.28 11.23
N HIS A 86 9.72 -5.49 10.62
CA HIS A 86 10.10 -4.28 9.90
C HIS A 86 9.14 -3.12 10.25
N PHE A 87 9.52 -1.92 9.87
CA PHE A 87 8.76 -0.70 10.12
C PHE A 87 8.18 -0.18 8.80
N GLY A 88 7.07 -0.76 8.36
CA GLY A 88 6.33 -0.39 7.15
C GLY A 88 6.97 -0.81 5.83
N VAL A 89 8.28 -1.06 5.81
CA VAL A 89 9.04 -1.47 4.61
C VAL A 89 9.96 -2.64 4.93
N ASP A 90 9.81 -3.74 4.21
CA ASP A 90 10.68 -4.91 4.34
C ASP A 90 11.88 -4.83 3.40
N ILE A 91 12.98 -4.20 3.84
CA ILE A 91 14.21 -4.06 3.04
C ILE A 91 14.81 -5.43 2.68
N LYS A 92 14.76 -6.41 3.59
CA LYS A 92 15.27 -7.76 3.33
C LYS A 92 14.42 -8.50 2.29
N GLY A 93 13.07 -8.37 2.36
CA GLY A 93 12.15 -8.90 1.36
C GLY A 93 12.33 -8.25 0.01
N LEU A 94 12.48 -6.93 -0.02
CA LEU A 94 12.75 -6.17 -1.24
C LEU A 94 14.04 -6.63 -1.92
N SER A 95 15.13 -6.74 -1.16
CA SER A 95 16.43 -7.18 -1.69
C SER A 95 16.34 -8.59 -2.25
N ARG A 96 15.67 -9.52 -1.54
CA ARG A 96 15.43 -10.87 -2.01
C ARG A 96 14.61 -10.89 -3.31
N ALA A 97 13.49 -10.15 -3.33
CA ALA A 97 12.63 -10.10 -4.51
C ALA A 97 13.35 -9.52 -5.74
N ILE A 98 14.19 -8.49 -5.55
CA ILE A 98 15.02 -7.95 -6.63
C ILE A 98 15.99 -9.01 -7.15
N PHE A 99 16.67 -9.72 -6.26
CA PHE A 99 17.62 -10.77 -6.64
C PHE A 99 16.94 -11.90 -7.44
N GLU A 100 15.81 -12.41 -6.96
CA GLU A 100 15.06 -13.47 -7.64
C GLU A 100 14.49 -12.99 -8.99
N ASN A 101 13.96 -11.77 -9.07
CA ASN A 101 13.45 -11.22 -10.32
C ASN A 101 14.56 -11.04 -11.38
N ILE A 102 15.76 -10.64 -10.97
CA ILE A 102 16.92 -10.55 -11.86
C ILE A 102 17.36 -11.94 -12.30
N LYS A 103 17.45 -12.89 -11.37
CA LYS A 103 17.85 -14.27 -11.67
C LYS A 103 16.90 -14.96 -12.64
N GLU A 104 15.59 -14.76 -12.45
CA GLU A 104 14.57 -15.35 -13.31
C GLU A 104 14.29 -14.54 -14.59
N MET A 105 14.91 -13.36 -14.74
CA MET A 105 14.68 -12.42 -15.84
C MET A 105 13.19 -12.08 -16.07
N ARG A 106 12.39 -12.17 -15.01
CA ARG A 106 10.94 -11.85 -15.03
C ARG A 106 10.50 -11.33 -13.66
N TYR A 107 9.36 -10.63 -13.64
CA TYR A 107 8.73 -10.22 -12.39
C TYR A 107 8.01 -11.41 -11.77
N SER A 108 8.68 -12.15 -10.90
CA SER A 108 8.16 -13.36 -10.25
C SER A 108 7.73 -13.10 -8.80
N GLN A 109 8.35 -12.14 -8.11
CA GLN A 109 8.06 -11.84 -6.71
C GLN A 109 7.76 -10.36 -6.49
N GLY A 110 6.65 -10.08 -5.78
CA GLY A 110 6.34 -8.78 -5.20
C GLY A 110 7.09 -8.57 -3.89
N ALA A 111 7.32 -7.31 -3.53
CA ALA A 111 8.02 -6.93 -2.30
C ALA A 111 7.28 -5.84 -1.52
N SER A 112 6.00 -5.61 -1.82
CA SER A 112 5.19 -4.64 -1.08
C SER A 112 4.69 -5.26 0.21
N THR A 113 4.83 -4.53 1.33
CA THR A 113 4.35 -4.94 2.65
C THR A 113 2.84 -4.72 2.79
N ILE A 114 2.22 -5.32 3.80
CA ILE A 114 0.80 -5.10 4.13
C ILE A 114 0.54 -3.61 4.38
N THR A 115 1.42 -2.91 5.10
CA THR A 115 1.30 -1.48 5.38
C THR A 115 1.36 -0.64 4.10
N GLN A 116 2.20 -1.01 3.13
CA GLN A 116 2.24 -0.36 1.82
C GLN A 116 0.96 -0.61 1.00
N GLN A 117 0.43 -1.83 1.04
CA GLN A 117 -0.84 -2.16 0.40
C GLN A 117 -1.99 -1.36 1.01
N LEU A 118 -2.04 -1.27 2.35
CA LEU A 118 -3.02 -0.46 3.08
C LEU A 118 -2.92 1.03 2.69
N SER A 119 -1.70 1.57 2.67
CA SER A 119 -1.42 2.95 2.27
C SER A 119 -1.96 3.26 0.87
N LYS A 120 -1.74 2.34 -0.08
CA LYS A 120 -2.26 2.44 -1.44
C LYS A 120 -3.80 2.41 -1.48
N LEU A 121 -4.41 1.47 -0.77
CA LEU A 121 -5.87 1.27 -0.80
C LEU A 121 -6.65 2.43 -0.18
N ILE A 122 -6.13 3.01 0.89
CA ILE A 122 -6.85 4.04 1.64
C ILE A 122 -6.57 5.43 1.09
N PHE A 123 -5.31 5.74 0.77
CA PHE A 123 -4.89 7.13 0.53
C PHE A 123 -4.52 7.43 -0.91
N LEU A 124 -4.26 6.43 -1.76
CA LEU A 124 -3.72 6.64 -3.09
C LEU A 124 -4.60 6.03 -4.18
N ASN A 125 -4.35 6.46 -5.43
CA ASN A 125 -5.03 5.91 -6.61
C ASN A 125 -4.31 4.66 -7.13
N ALA A 126 -4.95 3.96 -8.09
CA ALA A 126 -4.40 2.76 -8.71
C ALA A 126 -3.26 3.03 -9.72
N ASP A 127 -2.87 4.29 -9.94
CA ASP A 127 -1.86 4.68 -10.92
C ASP A 127 -0.52 3.99 -10.68
N LYS A 128 0.09 3.48 -11.73
CA LYS A 128 1.40 2.80 -11.67
C LYS A 128 2.54 3.79 -11.93
N THR A 129 2.76 4.74 -10.99
CA THR A 129 3.81 5.77 -11.09
C THR A 129 4.83 5.65 -9.97
N LEU A 130 6.06 6.10 -10.22
CA LEU A 130 7.11 6.17 -9.19
C LEU A 130 6.74 7.15 -8.07
N SER A 131 6.10 8.27 -8.41
CA SER A 131 5.63 9.25 -7.42
C SER A 131 4.60 8.64 -6.47
N ARG A 132 3.65 7.86 -7.02
CA ARG A 132 2.71 7.10 -6.18
C ARG A 132 3.44 6.12 -5.27
N LYS A 133 4.43 5.38 -5.79
CA LYS A 133 5.19 4.42 -4.98
C LYS A 133 6.00 5.09 -3.88
N LEU A 134 6.56 6.26 -4.13
CA LEU A 134 7.23 7.05 -3.10
C LEU A 134 6.26 7.53 -2.01
N ARG A 135 5.08 8.04 -2.40
CA ARG A 135 4.03 8.43 -1.43
C ARG A 135 3.57 7.23 -0.60
N GLU A 136 3.39 6.07 -1.21
CA GLU A 136 3.06 4.81 -0.53
C GLU A 136 4.08 4.47 0.56
N LEU A 137 5.38 4.59 0.27
CA LEU A 137 6.45 4.41 1.25
C LEU A 137 6.36 5.41 2.41
N ILE A 138 6.19 6.69 2.10
CA ILE A 138 6.11 7.75 3.13
C ILE A 138 4.90 7.55 4.03
N ILE A 139 3.73 7.25 3.44
CA ILE A 139 2.50 6.97 4.20
C ILE A 139 2.67 5.70 5.05
N SER A 140 3.34 4.67 4.54
CA SER A 140 3.60 3.45 5.30
C SER A 140 4.42 3.71 6.56
N PHE A 141 5.47 4.51 6.48
CA PHE A 141 6.23 4.95 7.66
C PHE A 141 5.38 5.77 8.63
N TYR A 142 4.53 6.65 8.13
CA TYR A 142 3.62 7.42 8.97
C TYR A 142 2.62 6.53 9.70
N LEU A 143 2.03 5.54 9.01
CA LEU A 143 1.09 4.60 9.61
C LEU A 143 1.73 3.78 10.72
N GLU A 144 2.92 3.25 10.50
CA GLU A 144 3.66 2.50 11.53
C GLU A 144 3.99 3.39 12.74
N TYR A 145 4.44 4.63 12.49
CA TYR A 145 4.73 5.57 13.58
C TYR A 145 3.47 5.94 14.39
N ARG A 146 2.31 6.02 13.74
CA ARG A 146 1.08 6.52 14.37
C ARG A 146 0.29 5.43 15.09
N PHE A 147 0.37 4.17 14.62
CA PHE A 147 -0.51 3.06 15.04
C PHE A 147 0.22 1.84 15.63
N THR A 148 1.53 1.90 15.79
CA THR A 148 2.30 0.84 16.48
C THR A 148 2.39 1.08 17.98
#